data_ddb8516f7218eacc4c98b18b225b8760
#
_entry.id   ddb8516f7218eacc4c98b18b225b8760
#
_cell.length_a   1.000
_cell.length_b   1.000
_cell.length_c   1.000
_cell.angle_alpha   90.00
_cell.angle_beta   90.00
_cell.angle_gamma   90.00
#
_symmetry.space_group_name_H-M   'P 1'
#
loop_
_entity.id
_entity.type
_entity.pdbx_description
1 polymer ?
#
loop_
_entity_poly.entity_id
_entity_poly.type
_entity_poly.pdbx_seq_one_letter_code
_entity_poly.pdbx_strand_id
1 'polypeptide(L)'
;MGYLCGIVNLRMYAMNQNPVLQKENKRQFALDLLRVIACFLVIWQHVTEAYYISPDFTVPTHDEMPLVGWLNSMTPIEVPLFVMISGYFLLPLKMDISAFFKRRFTRILIPFVVWCVLYSAYFMAYRGDTLAQFFRNVAHIPVNLGVEIGHMWFIYMLLGLYMLVPIISPWLEQCSKRQLQGYLGVWAFTTFLPYIHLWFPEVLGECFWNPTPMLHHFTGFAGYFVLGYYIKRYGALSVRNSLLLLVGGYLFTVAIYQYRLERVTSVSDLEICWRFCGVNMMLMTYAFFSLVSRVKWQGDNAFGRWISSYALLSYAVYFVHIMLINFWRDLLSESLAHVYYQIPVITICSFLSSYVVVWVLSKLPKAKVWLGS
;
A
#
# COMPACT_ATOMS: atom_id res chain seq x y z
N MET A 1 -20.39 42.01 -3.35
CA MET A 1 -20.23 40.78 -2.54
C MET A 1 -21.38 39.77 -2.66
N GLY A 2 -22.57 40.16 -3.13
CA GLY A 2 -23.74 39.27 -3.26
C GLY A 2 -23.79 38.35 -4.47
N TYR A 3 -23.11 38.68 -5.57
CA TYR A 3 -23.16 37.90 -6.82
C TYR A 3 -22.30 36.62 -6.80
N LEU A 4 -21.22 36.58 -6.05
CA LEU A 4 -20.34 35.40 -5.93
C LEU A 4 -20.94 34.31 -5.03
N CYS A 5 -21.75 34.69 -4.03
CA CYS A 5 -22.42 33.76 -3.13
C CYS A 5 -23.56 32.99 -3.83
N GLY A 6 -24.27 33.67 -4.76
CA GLY A 6 -25.34 33.04 -5.57
C GLY A 6 -24.86 32.02 -6.57
N ILE A 7 -23.70 32.25 -7.20
CA ILE A 7 -23.10 31.31 -8.19
C ILE A 7 -22.53 30.06 -7.51
N VAL A 8 -21.99 30.20 -6.30
CA VAL A 8 -21.48 29.05 -5.51
C VAL A 8 -22.65 28.19 -5.03
N ASN A 9 -23.76 28.79 -4.58
CA ASN A 9 -24.95 28.06 -4.15
C ASN A 9 -25.65 27.34 -5.33
N LEU A 10 -25.74 27.97 -6.50
CA LEU A 10 -26.32 27.36 -7.69
C LEU A 10 -25.47 26.21 -8.24
N ARG A 11 -24.12 26.30 -8.18
CA ARG A 11 -23.24 25.19 -8.52
C ARG A 11 -23.35 24.04 -7.52
N MET A 12 -23.45 24.32 -6.21
CA MET A 12 -23.66 23.27 -5.20
C MET A 12 -25.04 22.61 -5.35
N TYR A 13 -26.08 23.37 -5.68
CA TYR A 13 -27.43 22.84 -5.89
C TYR A 13 -27.53 22.01 -7.17
N ALA A 14 -26.89 22.44 -8.27
CA ALA A 14 -26.80 21.66 -9.52
C ALA A 14 -25.93 20.38 -9.39
N MET A 15 -24.89 20.40 -8.55
CA MET A 15 -24.10 19.23 -8.23
C MET A 15 -24.87 18.18 -7.43
N ASN A 16 -25.80 18.60 -6.55
CA ASN A 16 -26.62 17.68 -5.75
C ASN A 16 -27.78 17.03 -6.52
N GLN A 17 -28.14 17.53 -7.70
CA GLN A 17 -29.23 16.97 -8.49
C GLN A 17 -28.80 16.10 -9.68
N ASN A 18 -27.52 15.95 -9.91
CA ASN A 18 -27.02 15.14 -11.02
C ASN A 18 -26.79 13.67 -10.58
N PRO A 19 -27.62 12.70 -11.02
CA PRO A 19 -27.51 11.30 -10.62
C PRO A 19 -26.16 10.65 -10.99
N VAL A 20 -25.45 11.21 -11.97
CA VAL A 20 -24.10 10.76 -12.34
C VAL A 20 -23.09 11.18 -11.26
N LEU A 21 -23.19 12.40 -10.71
CA LEU A 21 -22.32 12.89 -9.64
C LEU A 21 -22.61 12.20 -8.30
N GLN A 22 -23.87 11.85 -8.03
CA GLN A 22 -24.23 11.03 -6.86
C GLN A 22 -23.71 9.60 -6.98
N LYS A 23 -23.65 9.04 -8.19
CA LYS A 23 -23.10 7.70 -8.46
C LYS A 23 -21.58 7.66 -8.32
N GLU A 24 -20.88 8.76 -8.64
CA GLU A 24 -19.44 8.93 -8.39
C GLU A 24 -19.12 9.07 -6.90
N ASN A 25 -19.90 9.83 -6.13
CA ASN A 25 -19.73 9.93 -4.68
C ASN A 25 -19.96 8.60 -3.94
N LYS A 26 -20.91 7.78 -4.38
CA LYS A 26 -21.12 6.42 -3.81
C LYS A 26 -19.96 5.47 -4.06
N ARG A 27 -19.22 5.63 -5.16
CA ARG A 27 -17.99 4.86 -5.44
C ARG A 27 -16.78 5.34 -4.64
N GLN A 28 -16.73 6.58 -4.25
CA GLN A 28 -15.63 7.16 -3.47
C GLN A 28 -15.57 6.57 -2.05
N PHE A 29 -16.70 6.32 -1.39
CA PHE A 29 -16.69 5.76 -0.03
C PHE A 29 -16.06 4.36 0.03
N ALA A 30 -16.39 3.46 -0.90
CA ALA A 30 -15.78 2.13 -0.94
C ALA A 30 -14.25 2.18 -1.13
N LEU A 31 -13.75 3.14 -1.91
CA LEU A 31 -12.33 3.35 -2.12
C LEU A 31 -11.65 4.03 -0.93
N ASP A 32 -12.35 4.91 -0.22
CA ASP A 32 -11.87 5.46 1.04
C ASP A 32 -11.78 4.39 2.12
N LEU A 33 -12.78 3.49 2.19
CA LEU A 33 -12.74 2.32 3.07
C LEU A 33 -11.56 1.41 2.74
N LEU A 34 -11.31 1.14 1.44
CA LEU A 34 -10.12 0.37 1.01
C LEU A 34 -8.81 1.02 1.46
N ARG A 35 -8.68 2.35 1.38
CA ARG A 35 -7.48 3.06 1.86
C ARG A 35 -7.30 2.90 3.36
N VAL A 36 -8.36 3.04 4.13
CA VAL A 36 -8.31 2.93 5.60
C VAL A 36 -7.92 1.51 6.01
N ILE A 37 -8.52 0.49 5.36
CA ILE A 37 -8.15 -0.90 5.61
C ILE A 37 -6.68 -1.16 5.20
N ALA A 38 -6.25 -0.66 4.05
CA ALA A 38 -4.86 -0.82 3.63
C ALA A 38 -3.89 -0.15 4.62
N CYS A 39 -4.19 1.05 5.15
CA CYS A 39 -3.40 1.66 6.21
C CYS A 39 -3.34 0.79 7.48
N PHE A 40 -4.46 0.20 7.87
CA PHE A 40 -4.51 -0.70 9.02
C PHE A 40 -3.62 -1.94 8.80
N LEU A 41 -3.68 -2.54 7.61
CA LEU A 41 -2.86 -3.70 7.26
C LEU A 41 -1.37 -3.37 7.19
N VAL A 42 -0.98 -2.20 6.66
CA VAL A 42 0.43 -1.72 6.69
C VAL A 42 0.95 -1.65 8.12
N ILE A 43 0.17 -1.03 9.03
CA ILE A 43 0.56 -0.91 10.43
C ILE A 43 0.66 -2.30 11.07
N TRP A 44 -0.30 -3.17 10.79
CA TRP A 44 -0.28 -4.55 11.29
C TRP A 44 0.97 -5.30 10.83
N GLN A 45 1.32 -5.22 9.54
CA GLN A 45 2.51 -5.87 9.00
C GLN A 45 3.77 -5.37 9.70
N HIS A 46 3.98 -4.05 9.82
CA HIS A 46 5.16 -3.50 10.47
C HIS A 46 5.22 -3.79 11.98
N VAL A 47 4.09 -3.93 12.65
CA VAL A 47 4.06 -4.45 14.03
C VAL A 47 4.54 -5.90 14.06
N THR A 48 4.07 -6.72 13.10
CA THR A 48 4.40 -8.15 13.04
C THR A 48 5.87 -8.41 12.71
N GLU A 49 6.53 -7.54 11.93
CA GLU A 49 7.95 -7.64 11.57
C GLU A 49 8.87 -7.81 12.78
N ALA A 50 8.56 -7.18 13.90
CA ALA A 50 9.34 -7.28 15.12
C ALA A 50 9.38 -8.70 15.74
N TYR A 51 8.51 -9.60 15.32
CA TYR A 51 8.39 -10.96 15.87
C TYR A 51 9.00 -12.03 14.98
N TYR A 52 9.26 -11.75 13.69
CA TYR A 52 9.85 -12.73 12.77
C TYR A 52 11.15 -12.27 12.10
N ILE A 53 11.61 -11.04 12.39
CA ILE A 53 12.87 -10.51 11.87
C ILE A 53 13.82 -10.25 13.03
N SER A 54 14.87 -11.03 13.15
CA SER A 54 15.99 -10.76 14.07
C SER A 54 16.88 -9.62 13.55
N PRO A 55 17.68 -8.96 14.41
CA PRO A 55 18.56 -7.87 13.98
C PRO A 55 19.59 -8.24 12.89
N ASP A 56 19.94 -9.52 12.79
CA ASP A 56 20.82 -10.07 11.77
C ASP A 56 20.07 -10.60 10.53
N PHE A 57 18.78 -10.29 10.39
CA PHE A 57 17.88 -10.75 9.32
C PHE A 57 17.72 -12.28 9.24
N THR A 58 17.93 -12.99 10.36
CA THR A 58 17.55 -14.39 10.49
C THR A 58 16.14 -14.55 11.06
N VAL A 59 15.57 -15.73 10.86
CA VAL A 59 14.28 -16.10 11.44
C VAL A 59 14.49 -16.47 12.92
N PRO A 60 13.88 -15.76 13.88
CA PRO A 60 14.00 -16.10 15.30
C PRO A 60 13.27 -17.42 15.60
N THR A 61 13.72 -18.08 16.66
CA THR A 61 13.12 -19.34 17.12
C THR A 61 12.35 -19.08 18.42
N HIS A 62 11.02 -19.11 18.35
CA HIS A 62 10.14 -19.09 19.52
C HIS A 62 8.80 -19.78 19.22
N ASP A 63 8.13 -20.29 20.24
CA ASP A 63 6.95 -21.15 20.12
C ASP A 63 5.74 -20.49 19.44
N GLU A 64 5.68 -19.15 19.41
CA GLU A 64 4.58 -18.40 18.82
C GLU A 64 4.78 -18.10 17.32
N MET A 65 5.90 -18.49 16.70
CA MET A 65 6.16 -18.29 15.27
C MET A 65 5.07 -18.86 14.35
N PRO A 66 4.48 -20.04 14.59
CA PRO A 66 3.37 -20.51 13.77
C PRO A 66 2.18 -19.54 13.79
N LEU A 67 1.89 -18.90 14.93
CA LEU A 67 0.81 -17.94 15.05
C LEU A 67 1.09 -16.62 14.29
N VAL A 68 2.36 -16.18 14.26
CA VAL A 68 2.78 -15.03 13.45
C VAL A 68 2.39 -15.24 11.98
N GLY A 69 2.58 -16.46 11.46
CA GLY A 69 2.15 -16.81 10.10
C GLY A 69 0.66 -16.63 9.86
N TRP A 70 -0.18 -17.07 10.79
CA TRP A 70 -1.64 -16.86 10.70
C TRP A 70 -2.00 -15.38 10.75
N LEU A 71 -1.41 -14.61 11.66
CA LEU A 71 -1.72 -13.20 11.85
C LEU A 71 -1.26 -12.31 10.69
N ASN A 72 -0.13 -12.65 10.05
CA ASN A 72 0.46 -11.81 8.99
C ASN A 72 0.02 -12.19 7.57
N SER A 73 -0.47 -13.42 7.32
CA SER A 73 -0.70 -13.89 5.94
C SER A 73 -1.77 -13.14 5.15
N MET A 74 -2.58 -12.30 5.80
CA MET A 74 -3.56 -11.44 5.14
C MET A 74 -3.01 -10.04 4.85
N THR A 75 -1.98 -9.59 5.55
CA THR A 75 -1.55 -8.19 5.55
C THR A 75 -0.88 -7.75 4.26
N PRO A 76 -0.03 -8.56 3.57
CA PRO A 76 0.73 -8.08 2.40
C PRO A 76 -0.10 -7.73 1.15
N ILE A 77 -1.42 -7.71 1.25
CA ILE A 77 -2.29 -7.14 0.20
C ILE A 77 -2.34 -5.60 0.24
N GLU A 78 -1.83 -4.96 1.31
CA GLU A 78 -1.98 -3.52 1.57
C GLU A 78 -1.32 -2.64 0.51
N VAL A 79 -0.05 -2.89 0.16
CA VAL A 79 0.64 -2.13 -0.89
C VAL A 79 -0.01 -2.33 -2.25
N PRO A 80 -0.29 -3.56 -2.71
CA PRO A 80 -1.09 -3.81 -3.90
C PRO A 80 -2.45 -3.09 -3.92
N LEU A 81 -3.16 -3.01 -2.79
CA LEU A 81 -4.42 -2.27 -2.70
C LEU A 81 -4.22 -0.77 -2.97
N PHE A 82 -3.20 -0.13 -2.40
CA PHE A 82 -2.88 1.28 -2.70
C PHE A 82 -2.53 1.49 -4.17
N VAL A 83 -1.81 0.56 -4.77
CA VAL A 83 -1.48 0.61 -6.20
C VAL A 83 -2.73 0.48 -7.07
N MET A 84 -3.62 -0.47 -6.75
CA MET A 84 -4.89 -0.63 -7.48
C MET A 84 -5.81 0.59 -7.34
N ILE A 85 -5.92 1.19 -6.14
CA ILE A 85 -6.66 2.43 -5.92
C ILE A 85 -6.07 3.56 -6.79
N SER A 86 -4.74 3.66 -6.85
CA SER A 86 -4.07 4.65 -7.68
C SER A 86 -4.36 4.45 -9.17
N GLY A 87 -4.31 3.22 -9.68
CA GLY A 87 -4.68 2.88 -11.04
C GLY A 87 -6.15 3.16 -11.37
N TYR A 88 -7.04 2.87 -10.43
CA TYR A 88 -8.47 3.16 -10.55
C TYR A 88 -8.75 4.64 -10.80
N PHE A 89 -8.04 5.55 -10.09
CA PHE A 89 -8.26 6.98 -10.21
C PHE A 89 -7.47 7.63 -11.34
N LEU A 90 -6.27 7.15 -11.64
CA LEU A 90 -5.33 7.84 -12.53
C LEU A 90 -5.42 7.39 -13.98
N LEU A 91 -5.93 6.18 -14.23
CA LEU A 91 -5.97 5.61 -15.59
C LEU A 91 -7.38 5.72 -16.22
N PRO A 92 -7.45 6.03 -17.52
CA PRO A 92 -6.39 6.67 -18.30
C PRO A 92 -6.24 8.15 -17.92
N LEU A 93 -5.11 8.77 -18.27
CA LEU A 93 -4.82 10.18 -18.00
C LEU A 93 -5.83 11.10 -18.72
N LYS A 94 -6.47 12.00 -17.99
CA LYS A 94 -7.50 12.93 -18.52
C LYS A 94 -7.08 14.41 -18.44
N MET A 95 -5.80 14.68 -18.20
CA MET A 95 -5.25 16.02 -18.12
C MET A 95 -3.93 16.12 -18.87
N ASP A 96 -3.45 17.34 -19.08
CA ASP A 96 -2.13 17.59 -19.65
C ASP A 96 -1.02 16.91 -18.83
N ILE A 97 -0.02 16.36 -19.52
CA ILE A 97 1.07 15.58 -18.92
C ILE A 97 1.90 16.45 -17.96
N SER A 98 2.20 17.69 -18.36
CA SER A 98 3.00 18.62 -17.52
C SER A 98 2.24 18.98 -16.25
N ALA A 99 0.94 19.28 -16.36
CA ALA A 99 0.07 19.57 -15.23
C ALA A 99 -0.06 18.35 -14.30
N PHE A 100 -0.14 17.14 -14.88
CA PHE A 100 -0.17 15.88 -14.11
C PHE A 100 1.09 15.72 -13.27
N PHE A 101 2.28 15.79 -13.89
CA PHE A 101 3.54 15.64 -13.18
C PHE A 101 3.74 16.72 -12.12
N LYS A 102 3.55 17.99 -12.47
CA LYS A 102 3.64 19.09 -11.50
C LYS A 102 2.76 18.82 -10.27
N ARG A 103 1.50 18.47 -10.49
CA ARG A 103 0.55 18.22 -9.39
C ARG A 103 0.95 17.02 -8.54
N ARG A 104 1.37 15.90 -9.16
CA ARG A 104 1.65 14.65 -8.46
C ARG A 104 2.99 14.68 -7.75
N PHE A 105 4.03 15.10 -8.45
CA PHE A 105 5.38 15.14 -7.87
C PHE A 105 5.47 16.15 -6.74
N THR A 106 4.91 17.36 -6.89
CA THR A 106 4.91 18.36 -5.80
C THR A 106 4.21 17.81 -4.56
N ARG A 107 3.05 17.15 -4.73
CA ARG A 107 2.28 16.60 -3.61
C ARG A 107 2.97 15.44 -2.91
N ILE A 108 3.83 14.70 -3.59
CA ILE A 108 4.49 13.51 -3.05
C ILE A 108 5.91 13.83 -2.58
N LEU A 109 6.71 14.49 -3.40
CA LEU A 109 8.13 14.70 -3.10
C LEU A 109 8.37 15.66 -1.94
N ILE A 110 7.57 16.72 -1.80
CA ILE A 110 7.79 17.69 -0.71
C ILE A 110 7.57 17.01 0.65
N PRO A 111 6.42 16.34 0.92
CA PRO A 111 6.25 15.62 2.17
C PRO A 111 7.31 14.53 2.35
N PHE A 112 7.62 13.77 1.31
CA PHE A 112 8.62 12.72 1.35
C PHE A 112 9.99 13.23 1.85
N VAL A 113 10.53 14.30 1.24
CA VAL A 113 11.81 14.86 1.67
C VAL A 113 11.74 15.39 3.11
N VAL A 114 10.67 16.11 3.45
CA VAL A 114 10.46 16.62 4.82
C VAL A 114 10.48 15.48 5.84
N TRP A 115 9.74 14.41 5.57
CA TRP A 115 9.65 13.27 6.49
C TRP A 115 10.93 12.43 6.53
N CYS A 116 11.67 12.30 5.43
CA CYS A 116 13.00 11.67 5.48
C CYS A 116 13.97 12.43 6.39
N VAL A 117 13.96 13.78 6.34
CA VAL A 117 14.78 14.60 7.25
C VAL A 117 14.30 14.43 8.70
N LEU A 118 12.98 14.43 8.94
CA LEU A 118 12.43 14.21 10.29
C LEU A 118 12.78 12.82 10.83
N TYR A 119 12.75 11.76 10.00
CA TYR A 119 13.19 10.43 10.39
C TYR A 119 14.68 10.38 10.72
N SER A 120 15.52 11.07 9.93
CA SER A 120 16.94 11.13 10.22
C SER A 120 17.20 11.80 11.58
N ALA A 121 16.43 12.84 11.94
CA ALA A 121 16.49 13.46 13.25
C ALA A 121 15.90 12.55 14.35
N TYR A 122 14.80 11.85 14.08
CA TYR A 122 14.21 10.88 14.99
C TYR A 122 15.18 9.74 15.34
N PHE A 123 15.96 9.24 14.38
CA PHE A 123 16.94 8.20 14.63
C PHE A 123 18.10 8.65 15.49
N MET A 124 18.49 9.95 15.45
CA MET A 124 19.45 10.48 16.42
C MET A 124 18.92 10.35 17.85
N ALA A 125 17.64 10.64 18.06
CA ALA A 125 17.03 10.54 19.41
C ALA A 125 16.71 9.10 19.81
N TYR A 126 16.24 8.27 18.87
CA TYR A 126 15.71 6.93 19.16
C TYR A 126 16.76 5.82 19.10
N ARG A 127 17.72 5.90 18.16
CA ARG A 127 18.78 4.90 17.96
C ARG A 127 20.15 5.36 18.45
N GLY A 128 20.32 6.64 18.77
CA GLY A 128 21.62 7.23 19.10
C GLY A 128 22.49 7.50 17.88
N ASP A 129 21.91 7.69 16.70
CA ASP A 129 22.63 8.01 15.47
C ASP A 129 23.44 9.30 15.64
N THR A 130 24.65 9.32 15.09
CA THR A 130 25.53 10.48 15.09
C THR A 130 25.09 11.55 14.10
N LEU A 131 25.57 12.78 14.28
CA LEU A 131 25.33 13.86 13.30
C LEU A 131 25.85 13.51 11.90
N ALA A 132 26.94 12.78 11.80
CA ALA A 132 27.47 12.27 10.52
C ALA A 132 26.51 11.31 9.84
N GLN A 133 25.90 10.41 10.61
CA GLN A 133 24.85 9.49 10.09
C GLN A 133 23.61 10.26 9.65
N PHE A 134 23.17 11.28 10.40
CA PHE A 134 22.08 12.17 9.97
C PHE A 134 22.33 12.77 8.60
N PHE A 135 23.49 13.42 8.38
CA PHE A 135 23.81 14.02 7.08
C PHE A 135 23.95 12.98 5.98
N ARG A 136 24.51 11.80 6.27
CA ARG A 136 24.57 10.70 5.32
C ARG A 136 23.16 10.24 4.90
N ASN A 137 22.25 10.02 5.85
CA ASN A 137 20.87 9.59 5.57
C ASN A 137 20.15 10.62 4.70
N VAL A 138 20.30 11.92 5.00
CA VAL A 138 19.74 13.01 4.17
C VAL A 138 20.33 13.02 2.77
N ALA A 139 21.66 12.86 2.62
CA ALA A 139 22.33 12.82 1.32
C ALA A 139 21.90 11.61 0.47
N HIS A 140 21.50 10.50 1.10
CA HIS A 140 21.09 9.29 0.41
C HIS A 140 19.63 9.33 -0.09
N ILE A 141 18.80 10.27 0.34
CA ILE A 141 17.39 10.37 -0.07
C ILE A 141 17.19 10.21 -1.60
N PRO A 142 18.01 10.81 -2.49
CA PRO A 142 17.81 10.65 -3.93
C PRO A 142 18.13 9.27 -4.50
N VAL A 143 18.93 8.45 -3.81
CA VAL A 143 19.54 7.24 -4.40
C VAL A 143 19.33 5.95 -3.61
N ASN A 144 18.95 6.04 -2.34
CA ASN A 144 19.02 4.89 -1.44
C ASN A 144 17.73 4.08 -1.32
N LEU A 145 16.71 4.37 -2.13
CA LEU A 145 15.41 3.66 -2.10
C LEU A 145 14.83 3.49 -0.68
N GLY A 146 15.21 4.37 0.27
CA GLY A 146 14.73 4.35 1.65
C GLY A 146 15.34 3.26 2.53
N VAL A 147 16.55 2.75 2.21
CA VAL A 147 17.20 1.70 3.01
C VAL A 147 17.38 2.11 4.47
N GLU A 148 17.78 3.34 4.75
CA GLU A 148 17.85 3.85 6.12
C GLU A 148 16.46 4.02 6.78
N ILE A 149 15.41 4.24 5.97
CA ILE A 149 14.02 4.46 6.40
C ILE A 149 13.13 3.45 5.68
N GLY A 150 13.29 2.18 6.00
CA GLY A 150 12.79 1.01 5.27
C GLY A 150 11.45 1.19 4.53
N HIS A 151 10.41 1.66 5.20
CA HIS A 151 9.08 1.79 4.61
C HIS A 151 8.99 2.84 3.47
N MET A 152 9.93 3.77 3.34
CA MET A 152 9.91 4.83 2.30
C MET A 152 10.12 4.31 0.87
N TRP A 153 10.52 3.07 0.67
CA TRP A 153 10.65 2.45 -0.65
C TRP A 153 9.39 2.58 -1.51
N PHE A 154 8.22 2.57 -0.88
CA PHE A 154 6.92 2.70 -1.56
C PHE A 154 6.79 3.98 -2.39
N ILE A 155 7.39 5.09 -1.92
CA ILE A 155 7.32 6.37 -2.63
C ILE A 155 8.09 6.32 -3.95
N TYR A 156 9.27 5.71 -3.97
CA TYR A 156 10.05 5.53 -5.21
C TYR A 156 9.31 4.65 -6.21
N MET A 157 8.73 3.55 -5.76
CA MET A 157 7.91 2.68 -6.58
C MET A 157 6.69 3.44 -7.15
N LEU A 158 6.02 4.23 -6.32
CA LEU A 158 4.85 5.01 -6.74
C LEU A 158 5.21 6.09 -7.77
N LEU A 159 6.36 6.75 -7.62
CA LEU A 159 6.87 7.71 -8.62
C LEU A 159 7.12 7.01 -9.96
N GLY A 160 7.73 5.82 -9.94
CA GLY A 160 7.91 5.00 -11.15
C GLY A 160 6.59 4.67 -11.84
N LEU A 161 5.57 4.28 -11.08
CA LEU A 161 4.23 4.04 -11.62
C LEU A 161 3.60 5.29 -12.22
N TYR A 162 3.82 6.47 -11.61
CA TYR A 162 3.31 7.73 -12.18
C TYR A 162 3.98 8.10 -13.49
N MET A 163 5.25 7.75 -13.68
CA MET A 163 5.93 7.92 -14.98
C MET A 163 5.32 7.05 -16.08
N LEU A 164 4.76 5.89 -15.72
CA LEU A 164 4.07 5.02 -16.69
C LEU A 164 2.70 5.57 -17.13
N VAL A 165 2.04 6.42 -16.31
CA VAL A 165 0.67 6.90 -16.59
C VAL A 165 0.51 7.49 -17.99
N PRO A 166 1.31 8.48 -18.43
CA PRO A 166 1.16 9.05 -19.77
C PRO A 166 1.52 8.07 -20.89
N ILE A 167 2.41 7.11 -20.62
CA ILE A 167 2.86 6.12 -21.60
C ILE A 167 1.76 5.11 -21.90
N ILE A 168 1.10 4.56 -20.86
CA ILE A 168 0.11 3.49 -21.02
C ILE A 168 -1.31 4.01 -21.29
N SER A 169 -1.61 5.28 -20.98
CA SER A 169 -2.96 5.84 -21.10
C SER A 169 -3.51 5.80 -22.52
N PRO A 170 -2.75 6.17 -23.58
CA PRO A 170 -3.26 6.10 -24.97
C PRO A 170 -3.62 4.68 -25.40
N TRP A 171 -2.84 3.69 -24.97
CA TRP A 171 -3.15 2.29 -25.24
C TRP A 171 -4.40 1.84 -24.46
N LEU A 172 -4.55 2.21 -23.20
CA LEU A 172 -5.71 1.86 -22.37
C LEU A 172 -7.02 2.46 -22.90
N GLU A 173 -6.96 3.61 -23.55
CA GLU A 173 -8.14 4.23 -24.18
C GLU A 173 -8.64 3.43 -25.39
N GLN A 174 -7.73 2.87 -26.16
CA GLN A 174 -8.01 2.20 -27.44
C GLN A 174 -8.14 0.69 -27.30
N CYS A 175 -7.54 0.07 -26.27
CA CYS A 175 -7.50 -1.38 -26.13
C CYS A 175 -8.90 -1.99 -25.91
N SER A 176 -9.13 -3.12 -26.56
CA SER A 176 -10.30 -3.96 -26.31
C SER A 176 -10.17 -4.68 -24.94
N LYS A 177 -11.31 -5.18 -24.45
CA LYS A 177 -11.32 -6.00 -23.22
C LYS A 177 -10.39 -7.20 -23.32
N ARG A 178 -10.36 -7.88 -24.48
CA ARG A 178 -9.50 -9.06 -24.71
C ARG A 178 -8.01 -8.72 -24.66
N GLN A 179 -7.62 -7.60 -25.28
CA GLN A 179 -6.22 -7.15 -25.23
C GLN A 179 -5.79 -6.80 -23.81
N LEU A 180 -6.64 -6.11 -23.05
CA LEU A 180 -6.36 -5.79 -21.64
C LEU A 180 -6.29 -7.05 -20.77
N GLN A 181 -7.18 -8.03 -21.01
CA GLN A 181 -7.12 -9.34 -20.34
C GLN A 181 -5.87 -10.13 -20.72
N GLY A 182 -5.42 -10.06 -21.99
CA GLY A 182 -4.16 -10.66 -22.42
C GLY A 182 -2.95 -10.09 -21.69
N TYR A 183 -2.85 -8.76 -21.59
CA TYR A 183 -1.81 -8.09 -20.80
C TYR A 183 -1.83 -8.53 -19.32
N LEU A 184 -3.01 -8.47 -18.69
CA LEU A 184 -3.17 -8.90 -17.30
C LEU A 184 -2.90 -10.39 -17.11
N GLY A 185 -3.17 -11.22 -18.11
CA GLY A 185 -2.85 -12.66 -18.13
C GLY A 185 -1.35 -12.92 -18.12
N VAL A 186 -0.58 -12.21 -18.96
CA VAL A 186 0.89 -12.29 -18.96
C VAL A 186 1.43 -11.82 -17.62
N TRP A 187 0.97 -10.68 -17.11
CA TRP A 187 1.36 -10.20 -15.78
C TRP A 187 1.00 -11.20 -14.68
N ALA A 188 -0.22 -11.75 -14.67
CA ALA A 188 -0.63 -12.75 -13.69
C ALA A 188 0.26 -14.00 -13.75
N PHE A 189 0.67 -14.44 -14.95
CA PHE A 189 1.65 -15.53 -15.08
C PHE A 189 2.96 -15.18 -14.37
N THR A 190 3.47 -13.94 -14.49
CA THR A 190 4.72 -13.55 -13.82
C THR A 190 4.65 -13.63 -12.30
N THR A 191 3.46 -13.58 -11.70
CA THR A 191 3.30 -13.71 -10.25
C THR A 191 3.55 -15.14 -9.73
N PHE A 192 3.58 -16.14 -10.60
CA PHE A 192 3.98 -17.51 -10.28
C PHE A 192 5.51 -17.69 -10.24
N LEU A 193 6.27 -16.80 -10.89
CA LEU A 193 7.72 -16.95 -11.03
C LEU A 193 8.45 -17.10 -9.68
N PRO A 194 8.12 -16.38 -8.61
CA PRO A 194 8.76 -16.59 -7.31
C PRO A 194 8.68 -18.04 -6.82
N TYR A 195 7.56 -18.71 -7.06
CA TYR A 195 7.38 -20.13 -6.69
C TYR A 195 8.00 -21.08 -7.69
N ILE A 196 7.96 -20.77 -8.98
CA ILE A 196 8.63 -21.57 -10.02
C ILE A 196 10.13 -21.58 -9.78
N HIS A 197 10.74 -20.44 -9.45
CA HIS A 197 12.17 -20.32 -9.19
C HIS A 197 12.64 -21.07 -7.92
N LEU A 198 11.73 -21.39 -6.99
CA LEU A 198 12.09 -22.28 -5.87
C LEU A 198 12.48 -23.69 -6.31
N TRP A 199 11.88 -24.19 -7.37
CA TRP A 199 12.08 -25.54 -7.89
C TRP A 199 12.91 -25.57 -9.16
N PHE A 200 12.82 -24.51 -9.95
CA PHE A 200 13.44 -24.36 -11.28
C PHE A 200 14.02 -22.95 -11.41
N PRO A 201 15.15 -22.63 -10.73
CA PRO A 201 15.72 -21.29 -10.72
C PRO A 201 16.06 -20.73 -12.11
N GLU A 202 16.37 -21.61 -13.05
CA GLU A 202 16.79 -21.26 -14.42
C GLU A 202 15.62 -20.90 -15.35
N VAL A 203 14.38 -21.26 -14.96
CA VAL A 203 13.22 -21.01 -15.82
C VAL A 203 12.87 -19.53 -15.83
N LEU A 204 12.96 -18.89 -17.01
CA LEU A 204 12.72 -17.45 -17.20
C LEU A 204 13.57 -16.57 -16.26
N GLY A 205 14.67 -17.13 -15.72
CA GLY A 205 15.57 -16.49 -14.78
C GLY A 205 16.63 -15.63 -15.45
N GLU A 206 17.54 -15.15 -14.62
CA GLU A 206 18.72 -14.39 -15.03
C GLU A 206 19.78 -15.31 -15.64
N CYS A 207 20.68 -14.72 -16.44
CA CYS A 207 21.91 -15.36 -16.90
C CYS A 207 23.14 -14.53 -16.50
N PHE A 208 24.34 -15.13 -16.52
CA PHE A 208 25.55 -14.51 -16.02
C PHE A 208 25.95 -13.20 -16.72
N TRP A 209 25.51 -12.99 -17.97
CA TRP A 209 25.75 -11.74 -18.74
C TRP A 209 24.58 -10.75 -18.69
N ASN A 210 23.43 -11.15 -18.18
CA ASN A 210 22.24 -10.30 -18.09
C ASN A 210 21.45 -10.60 -16.81
N PRO A 211 21.53 -9.73 -15.79
CA PRO A 211 20.81 -9.92 -14.54
C PRO A 211 19.30 -9.64 -14.65
N THR A 212 18.81 -9.22 -15.82
CA THR A 212 17.38 -8.95 -16.03
C THR A 212 16.68 -10.21 -16.52
N PRO A 213 15.81 -10.83 -15.71
CA PRO A 213 15.11 -12.04 -16.10
C PRO A 213 14.12 -11.78 -17.24
N MET A 214 13.79 -12.82 -17.99
CA MET A 214 12.76 -12.78 -19.02
C MET A 214 11.44 -12.29 -18.41
N LEU A 215 10.67 -11.52 -19.16
CA LEU A 215 9.41 -10.91 -18.75
C LEU A 215 9.55 -9.84 -17.62
N HIS A 216 10.77 -9.42 -17.25
CA HIS A 216 10.99 -8.42 -16.20
C HIS A 216 10.09 -7.18 -16.35
N HIS A 217 9.94 -6.67 -17.58
CA HIS A 217 9.13 -5.47 -17.85
C HIS A 217 7.62 -5.67 -17.71
N PHE A 218 7.16 -6.91 -17.60
CA PHE A 218 5.76 -7.28 -17.34
C PHE A 218 5.48 -7.70 -15.90
N THR A 219 6.49 -7.67 -15.04
CA THR A 219 6.36 -8.03 -13.62
C THR A 219 5.99 -6.85 -12.75
N GLY A 220 5.82 -7.12 -11.47
CA GLY A 220 5.73 -6.10 -10.44
C GLY A 220 4.39 -5.37 -10.34
N PHE A 221 4.47 -4.17 -9.79
CA PHE A 221 3.29 -3.40 -9.38
C PHE A 221 2.49 -2.80 -10.55
N ALA A 222 3.08 -2.69 -11.75
CA ALA A 222 2.39 -2.14 -12.93
C ALA A 222 1.10 -2.92 -13.27
N GLY A 223 1.11 -4.23 -13.07
CA GLY A 223 -0.09 -5.05 -13.29
C GLY A 223 -1.22 -4.75 -12.32
N TYR A 224 -0.93 -4.54 -11.03
CA TYR A 224 -1.94 -4.09 -10.05
C TYR A 224 -2.52 -2.73 -10.43
N PHE A 225 -1.67 -1.82 -10.91
CA PHE A 225 -2.08 -0.50 -11.34
C PHE A 225 -3.10 -0.58 -12.50
N VAL A 226 -2.82 -1.43 -13.49
CA VAL A 226 -3.72 -1.70 -14.62
C VAL A 226 -4.95 -2.50 -14.17
N LEU A 227 -4.82 -3.42 -13.22
CA LEU A 227 -5.94 -4.20 -12.66
C LEU A 227 -6.97 -3.29 -11.95
N GLY A 228 -6.51 -2.26 -11.24
CA GLY A 228 -7.40 -1.23 -10.67
C GLY A 228 -8.24 -0.53 -11.73
N TYR A 229 -7.64 -0.16 -12.87
CA TYR A 229 -8.37 0.37 -14.02
C TYR A 229 -9.31 -0.66 -14.66
N TYR A 230 -8.90 -1.92 -14.78
CA TYR A 230 -9.75 -2.98 -15.31
C TYR A 230 -11.05 -3.10 -14.50
N ILE A 231 -10.97 -3.10 -13.17
CA ILE A 231 -12.17 -3.15 -12.31
C ILE A 231 -13.06 -1.93 -12.52
N LYS A 232 -12.48 -0.74 -12.64
CA LYS A 232 -13.23 0.49 -12.95
C LYS A 232 -14.01 0.39 -14.25
N ARG A 233 -13.40 -0.17 -15.30
CA ARG A 233 -13.97 -0.20 -16.65
C ARG A 233 -14.94 -1.37 -16.86
N TYR A 234 -14.63 -2.53 -16.30
CA TYR A 234 -15.34 -3.79 -16.61
C TYR A 234 -16.05 -4.43 -15.42
N GLY A 235 -15.87 -3.87 -14.23
CA GLY A 235 -16.49 -4.36 -13.00
C GLY A 235 -15.62 -5.34 -12.22
N ALA A 236 -16.07 -5.61 -11.00
CA ALA A 236 -15.40 -6.46 -10.03
C ALA A 236 -15.84 -7.92 -10.15
N LEU A 237 -15.06 -8.85 -9.59
CA LEU A 237 -15.40 -10.27 -9.47
C LEU A 237 -16.71 -10.48 -8.73
N SER A 238 -17.40 -11.61 -8.99
CA SER A 238 -18.56 -12.03 -8.18
C SER A 238 -18.16 -12.23 -6.71
N VAL A 239 -19.11 -12.06 -5.79
CA VAL A 239 -18.85 -12.26 -4.35
C VAL A 239 -18.34 -13.66 -4.08
N ARG A 240 -18.98 -14.68 -4.67
CA ARG A 240 -18.54 -16.09 -4.52
C ARG A 240 -17.08 -16.29 -4.95
N ASN A 241 -16.72 -15.81 -6.14
CA ASN A 241 -15.34 -15.97 -6.65
C ASN A 241 -14.35 -15.19 -5.78
N SER A 242 -14.71 -13.99 -5.33
CA SER A 242 -13.87 -13.20 -4.44
C SER A 242 -13.63 -13.92 -3.11
N LEU A 243 -14.66 -14.48 -2.49
CA LEU A 243 -14.51 -15.24 -1.24
C LEU A 243 -13.65 -16.49 -1.43
N LEU A 244 -13.86 -17.24 -2.52
CA LEU A 244 -13.05 -18.41 -2.83
C LEU A 244 -11.57 -18.08 -3.01
N LEU A 245 -11.26 -17.01 -3.77
CA LEU A 245 -9.87 -16.59 -4.01
C LEU A 245 -9.24 -16.02 -2.75
N LEU A 246 -10.00 -15.27 -1.94
CA LEU A 246 -9.48 -14.68 -0.70
C LEU A 246 -9.14 -15.76 0.33
N VAL A 247 -10.08 -16.65 0.61
CA VAL A 247 -9.89 -17.74 1.58
C VAL A 247 -8.84 -18.74 1.07
N GLY A 248 -8.93 -19.15 -0.19
CA GLY A 248 -7.96 -20.07 -0.79
C GLY A 248 -6.55 -19.49 -0.82
N GLY A 249 -6.40 -18.22 -1.20
CA GLY A 249 -5.11 -17.51 -1.19
C GLY A 249 -4.54 -17.37 0.23
N TYR A 250 -5.38 -17.01 1.21
CA TYR A 250 -4.96 -16.93 2.61
C TYR A 250 -4.49 -18.29 3.15
N LEU A 251 -5.27 -19.33 2.98
CA LEU A 251 -4.89 -20.68 3.45
C LEU A 251 -3.62 -21.19 2.75
N PHE A 252 -3.49 -20.93 1.44
CA PHE A 252 -2.27 -21.26 0.72
C PHE A 252 -1.06 -20.50 1.29
N THR A 253 -1.20 -19.20 1.59
CA THR A 253 -0.13 -18.39 2.18
C THR A 253 0.30 -18.93 3.54
N VAL A 254 -0.67 -19.22 4.42
CA VAL A 254 -0.40 -19.83 5.73
C VAL A 254 0.30 -21.18 5.56
N ALA A 255 -0.18 -22.03 4.66
CA ALA A 255 0.42 -23.35 4.45
C ALA A 255 1.88 -23.26 3.98
N ILE A 256 2.19 -22.35 3.05
CA ILE A 256 3.59 -22.13 2.60
C ILE A 256 4.43 -21.58 3.75
N TYR A 257 3.93 -20.62 4.53
CA TYR A 257 4.65 -20.11 5.68
C TYR A 257 4.99 -21.23 6.66
N GLN A 258 4.00 -22.02 7.10
CA GLN A 258 4.21 -23.12 8.05
C GLN A 258 5.18 -24.16 7.51
N TYR A 259 5.08 -24.49 6.22
CA TYR A 259 6.00 -25.43 5.57
C TYR A 259 7.45 -24.91 5.57
N ARG A 260 7.65 -23.62 5.36
CA ARG A 260 8.99 -23.01 5.28
C ARG A 260 9.59 -22.70 6.64
N LEU A 261 8.77 -22.40 7.64
CA LEU A 261 9.20 -21.95 8.96
C LEU A 261 10.31 -22.85 9.57
N GLU A 262 10.21 -24.16 9.40
CA GLU A 262 11.18 -25.12 9.92
C GLU A 262 12.33 -25.43 8.95
N ARG A 263 12.34 -24.85 7.76
CA ARG A 263 13.24 -25.21 6.65
C ARG A 263 14.15 -24.10 6.20
N VAL A 264 13.93 -22.89 6.66
CA VAL A 264 14.71 -21.71 6.27
C VAL A 264 15.17 -20.94 7.49
N THR A 265 16.34 -20.32 7.37
CA THR A 265 16.91 -19.47 8.41
C THR A 265 16.91 -17.99 8.01
N SER A 266 16.82 -17.70 6.71
CA SER A 266 16.77 -16.33 6.19
C SER A 266 15.35 -15.80 6.16
N VAL A 267 15.15 -14.56 6.63
CA VAL A 267 13.87 -13.86 6.53
C VAL A 267 13.41 -13.76 5.08
N SER A 268 14.29 -13.43 4.13
CA SER A 268 13.92 -13.30 2.72
C SER A 268 13.37 -14.59 2.10
N ASP A 269 13.82 -15.76 2.61
CA ASP A 269 13.32 -17.05 2.20
C ASP A 269 11.98 -17.39 2.85
N LEU A 270 11.76 -16.98 4.09
CA LEU A 270 10.47 -17.12 4.76
C LEU A 270 9.41 -16.26 4.09
N GLU A 271 9.75 -15.01 3.77
CA GLU A 271 8.86 -14.01 3.18
C GLU A 271 8.44 -14.28 1.73
N ILE A 272 8.92 -15.36 1.11
CA ILE A 272 8.46 -15.70 -0.24
C ILE A 272 6.93 -15.83 -0.34
N CYS A 273 6.29 -16.33 0.73
CA CYS A 273 4.83 -16.44 0.82
C CYS A 273 4.13 -15.09 0.97
N TRP A 274 4.85 -14.03 1.35
CA TRP A 274 4.36 -12.67 1.56
C TRP A 274 4.84 -11.68 0.50
N ARG A 275 5.52 -12.14 -0.55
CA ARG A 275 5.92 -11.25 -1.65
C ARG A 275 4.71 -10.59 -2.29
N PHE A 276 4.69 -9.27 -2.32
CA PHE A 276 3.60 -8.45 -2.88
C PHE A 276 3.17 -8.87 -4.30
N CYS A 277 4.14 -9.28 -5.13
CA CYS A 277 3.90 -9.72 -6.50
C CYS A 277 3.90 -11.26 -6.63
N GLY A 278 3.60 -11.99 -5.56
CA GLY A 278 3.30 -13.42 -5.59
C GLY A 278 1.84 -13.70 -6.00
N VAL A 279 1.60 -14.88 -6.58
CA VAL A 279 0.28 -15.28 -7.09
C VAL A 279 -0.82 -15.26 -6.02
N ASN A 280 -0.49 -15.70 -4.82
CA ASN A 280 -1.40 -15.68 -3.67
C ASN A 280 -1.81 -14.24 -3.31
N MET A 281 -0.83 -13.32 -3.22
CA MET A 281 -1.10 -11.91 -2.94
C MET A 281 -1.88 -11.26 -4.08
N MET A 282 -1.59 -11.58 -5.33
CA MET A 282 -2.33 -11.10 -6.49
C MET A 282 -3.80 -11.52 -6.43
N LEU A 283 -4.08 -12.79 -6.17
CA LEU A 283 -5.44 -13.32 -6.09
C LEU A 283 -6.21 -12.73 -4.91
N MET A 284 -5.59 -12.65 -3.72
CA MET A 284 -6.18 -12.08 -2.52
C MET A 284 -6.48 -10.59 -2.68
N THR A 285 -5.54 -9.82 -3.24
CA THR A 285 -5.72 -8.38 -3.49
C THR A 285 -6.87 -8.12 -4.46
N TYR A 286 -6.92 -8.85 -5.59
CA TYR A 286 -8.00 -8.74 -6.57
C TYR A 286 -9.35 -9.07 -5.94
N ALA A 287 -9.40 -10.15 -5.16
CA ALA A 287 -10.60 -10.59 -4.47
C ALA A 287 -11.06 -9.57 -3.43
N PHE A 288 -10.15 -9.11 -2.56
CA PHE A 288 -10.47 -8.15 -1.50
C PHE A 288 -10.94 -6.80 -2.06
N PHE A 289 -10.21 -6.27 -3.05
CA PHE A 289 -10.63 -5.06 -3.75
C PHE A 289 -12.03 -5.22 -4.36
N SER A 290 -12.30 -6.38 -4.99
CA SER A 290 -13.60 -6.67 -5.60
C SER A 290 -14.74 -6.74 -4.58
N LEU A 291 -14.51 -7.29 -3.39
CA LEU A 291 -15.50 -7.34 -2.31
C LEU A 291 -15.82 -5.95 -1.79
N VAL A 292 -14.80 -5.19 -1.40
CA VAL A 292 -14.99 -3.87 -0.78
C VAL A 292 -15.54 -2.85 -1.78
N SER A 293 -15.15 -2.92 -3.06
CA SER A 293 -15.69 -2.02 -4.10
C SER A 293 -17.20 -2.15 -4.31
N ARG A 294 -17.83 -3.21 -3.78
CA ARG A 294 -19.29 -3.44 -3.82
C ARG A 294 -20.04 -2.79 -2.67
N VAL A 295 -19.35 -2.27 -1.67
CA VAL A 295 -19.99 -1.60 -0.54
C VAL A 295 -20.78 -0.40 -1.04
N LYS A 296 -22.10 -0.45 -0.81
CA LYS A 296 -23.05 0.59 -1.25
C LYS A 296 -23.36 1.61 -0.18
N TRP A 297 -22.78 1.49 1.00
CA TRP A 297 -22.98 2.43 2.08
C TRP A 297 -22.46 3.83 1.70
N GLN A 298 -23.20 4.87 2.10
CA GLN A 298 -22.89 6.25 1.68
C GLN A 298 -22.00 6.99 2.68
N GLY A 299 -21.79 6.44 3.87
CA GLY A 299 -20.93 7.04 4.88
C GLY A 299 -21.51 8.29 5.56
N ASP A 300 -22.84 8.47 5.55
CA ASP A 300 -23.51 9.69 6.03
C ASP A 300 -23.50 9.83 7.57
N ASN A 301 -23.15 8.78 8.30
CA ASN A 301 -23.06 8.79 9.76
C ASN A 301 -21.65 9.21 10.26
N ALA A 302 -21.49 9.28 11.59
CA ALA A 302 -20.23 9.68 12.23
C ALA A 302 -19.06 8.76 11.85
N PHE A 303 -19.30 7.45 11.76
CA PHE A 303 -18.27 6.47 11.37
C PHE A 303 -17.86 6.65 9.91
N GLY A 304 -18.81 6.88 8.99
CA GLY A 304 -18.48 7.13 7.58
C GLY A 304 -17.70 8.43 7.39
N ARG A 305 -18.03 9.48 8.13
CA ARG A 305 -17.25 10.72 8.14
C ARG A 305 -15.83 10.51 8.67
N TRP A 306 -15.67 9.67 9.69
CA TRP A 306 -14.35 9.31 10.22
C TRP A 306 -13.53 8.54 9.17
N ILE A 307 -14.11 7.53 8.50
CA ILE A 307 -13.46 6.79 7.39
C ILE A 307 -12.98 7.75 6.31
N SER A 308 -13.84 8.65 5.85
CA SER A 308 -13.49 9.64 4.82
C SER A 308 -12.38 10.59 5.28
N SER A 309 -12.44 11.05 6.54
CA SER A 309 -11.39 11.87 7.14
C SER A 309 -10.06 11.14 7.23
N TYR A 310 -10.07 9.89 7.69
CA TYR A 310 -8.87 9.04 7.75
C TYR A 310 -8.27 8.84 6.35
N ALA A 311 -9.11 8.50 5.36
CA ALA A 311 -8.67 8.27 3.98
C ALA A 311 -8.00 9.50 3.35
N LEU A 312 -8.49 10.72 3.67
CA LEU A 312 -7.86 11.98 3.23
C LEU A 312 -6.47 12.18 3.85
N LEU A 313 -6.27 11.71 5.08
CA LEU A 313 -5.02 11.84 5.83
C LEU A 313 -4.11 10.63 5.69
N SER A 314 -4.52 9.59 4.97
CA SER A 314 -3.82 8.30 4.88
C SER A 314 -2.36 8.41 4.42
N TYR A 315 -2.06 9.36 3.54
CA TYR A 315 -0.69 9.61 3.08
C TYR A 315 0.19 10.18 4.20
N ALA A 316 -0.34 11.04 5.03
CA ALA A 316 0.39 11.56 6.19
C ALA A 316 0.51 10.50 7.31
N VAL A 317 -0.53 9.66 7.51
CA VAL A 317 -0.47 8.49 8.40
C VAL A 317 0.67 7.55 8.00
N TYR A 318 0.84 7.31 6.70
CA TYR A 318 1.96 6.53 6.20
C TYR A 318 3.34 7.06 6.65
N PHE A 319 3.52 8.36 6.81
CA PHE A 319 4.78 8.91 7.32
C PHE A 319 4.97 8.74 8.83
N VAL A 320 3.91 8.76 9.60
CA VAL A 320 3.99 8.84 11.09
C VAL A 320 4.01 7.46 11.75
N HIS A 321 3.42 6.46 11.11
CA HIS A 321 3.03 5.21 11.77
C HIS A 321 4.20 4.44 12.41
N ILE A 322 5.39 4.40 11.80
CA ILE A 322 6.55 3.68 12.37
C ILE A 322 6.99 4.29 13.70
N MET A 323 6.99 5.62 13.83
CA MET A 323 7.32 6.28 15.10
C MET A 323 6.33 5.88 16.20
N LEU A 324 5.04 5.74 15.85
CA LEU A 324 4.01 5.35 16.81
C LEU A 324 4.01 3.84 17.09
N ILE A 325 4.37 3.02 16.11
CA ILE A 325 4.62 1.58 16.33
C ILE A 325 5.75 1.40 17.33
N ASN A 326 6.89 2.08 17.14
CA ASN A 326 8.00 2.02 18.07
C ASN A 326 7.58 2.47 19.48
N PHE A 327 6.88 3.61 19.59
CA PHE A 327 6.38 4.12 20.88
C PHE A 327 5.47 3.10 21.58
N TRP A 328 4.47 2.55 20.92
CA TRP A 328 3.55 1.61 21.55
C TRP A 328 4.19 0.25 21.82
N ARG A 329 5.11 -0.19 20.97
CA ARG A 329 5.88 -1.41 21.21
C ARG A 329 6.75 -1.27 22.47
N ASP A 330 7.51 -0.19 22.58
CA ASP A 330 8.38 0.05 23.74
C ASP A 330 7.58 0.19 25.05
N LEU A 331 6.34 0.70 24.97
CA LEU A 331 5.47 0.85 26.12
C LEU A 331 4.74 -0.44 26.53
N LEU A 332 4.33 -1.29 25.58
CA LEU A 332 3.37 -2.36 25.81
C LEU A 332 3.97 -3.77 25.71
N SER A 333 5.12 -3.96 25.05
CA SER A 333 5.66 -5.31 24.79
C SER A 333 5.97 -6.08 26.08
N GLU A 334 6.45 -5.41 27.13
CA GLU A 334 6.72 -6.06 28.41
C GLU A 334 5.46 -6.35 29.24
N SER A 335 4.40 -5.58 29.00
CA SER A 335 3.14 -5.71 29.76
C SER A 335 2.20 -6.76 29.18
N LEU A 336 2.39 -7.16 27.93
CA LEU A 336 1.56 -8.12 27.22
C LEU A 336 2.33 -9.43 27.05
N ALA A 337 1.86 -10.50 27.70
CA ALA A 337 2.59 -11.76 27.80
C ALA A 337 2.77 -12.52 26.46
N HIS A 338 1.89 -12.29 25.47
CA HIS A 338 1.82 -13.13 24.26
C HIS A 338 1.67 -12.32 22.99
N VAL A 339 2.27 -12.81 21.89
CA VAL A 339 2.25 -12.22 20.55
C VAL A 339 0.81 -11.99 20.05
N TYR A 340 -0.11 -12.90 20.36
CA TYR A 340 -1.52 -12.77 19.94
C TYR A 340 -2.29 -11.61 20.61
N TYR A 341 -1.77 -11.06 21.73
CA TYR A 341 -2.25 -9.81 22.31
C TYR A 341 -1.42 -8.62 21.84
N GLN A 342 -0.09 -8.78 21.79
CA GLN A 342 0.83 -7.69 21.41
C GLN A 342 0.52 -7.16 20.01
N ILE A 343 0.45 -8.02 19.01
CA ILE A 343 0.23 -7.59 17.61
C ILE A 343 -1.09 -6.81 17.46
N PRO A 344 -2.26 -7.31 17.85
CA PRO A 344 -3.51 -6.55 17.70
C PRO A 344 -3.56 -5.27 18.50
N VAL A 345 -3.12 -5.29 19.76
CA VAL A 345 -3.19 -4.11 20.65
C VAL A 345 -2.27 -3.01 20.16
N ILE A 346 -0.99 -3.33 19.88
CA ILE A 346 -0.03 -2.35 19.35
C ILE A 346 -0.52 -1.80 18.01
N THR A 347 -1.06 -2.64 17.14
CA THR A 347 -1.62 -2.21 15.85
C THR A 347 -2.77 -1.23 16.03
N ILE A 348 -3.75 -1.54 16.88
CA ILE A 348 -4.92 -0.67 17.12
C ILE A 348 -4.47 0.66 17.71
N CYS A 349 -3.60 0.62 18.73
CA CYS A 349 -3.06 1.83 19.35
C CYS A 349 -2.30 2.69 18.34
N SER A 350 -1.42 2.08 17.52
CA SER A 350 -0.65 2.78 16.48
C SER A 350 -1.56 3.35 15.39
N PHE A 351 -2.56 2.60 14.96
CA PHE A 351 -3.51 3.02 13.93
C PHE A 351 -4.34 4.23 14.37
N LEU A 352 -4.89 4.18 15.58
CA LEU A 352 -5.72 5.28 16.10
C LEU A 352 -4.88 6.52 16.43
N SER A 353 -3.73 6.34 17.10
CA SER A 353 -2.86 7.44 17.46
C SER A 353 -2.22 8.11 16.23
N SER A 354 -1.86 7.34 15.18
CA SER A 354 -1.39 7.91 13.92
C SER A 354 -2.42 8.86 13.29
N TYR A 355 -3.70 8.48 13.30
CA TYR A 355 -4.76 9.35 12.83
C TYR A 355 -4.88 10.62 13.69
N VAL A 356 -4.90 10.48 15.01
CA VAL A 356 -5.04 11.62 15.93
C VAL A 356 -3.87 12.59 15.76
N VAL A 357 -2.63 12.10 15.72
CA VAL A 357 -1.43 12.93 15.52
C VAL A 357 -1.52 13.68 14.19
N VAL A 358 -1.81 12.98 13.10
CA VAL A 358 -1.91 13.61 11.77
C VAL A 358 -3.08 14.58 11.71
N TRP A 359 -4.22 14.26 12.33
CA TRP A 359 -5.37 15.15 12.40
C TRP A 359 -5.02 16.45 13.13
N VAL A 360 -4.31 16.39 14.26
CA VAL A 360 -3.79 17.57 14.97
C VAL A 360 -2.82 18.35 14.08
N LEU A 361 -1.81 17.67 13.51
CA LEU A 361 -0.81 18.29 12.62
C LEU A 361 -1.45 18.95 11.40
N SER A 362 -2.58 18.42 10.90
CA SER A 362 -3.32 19.00 9.77
C SER A 362 -3.92 20.38 10.05
N LYS A 363 -4.02 20.79 11.32
CA LYS A 363 -4.49 22.12 11.74
C LYS A 363 -3.39 23.20 11.70
N LEU A 364 -2.14 22.78 11.58
CA LEU A 364 -1.01 23.70 11.53
C LEU A 364 -0.97 24.48 10.21
N PRO A 365 -0.38 25.71 10.19
CA PRO A 365 -0.22 26.48 8.97
C PRO A 365 0.56 25.68 7.90
N LYS A 366 0.10 25.77 6.63
CA LYS A 366 0.71 25.10 5.48
C LYS A 366 0.84 23.56 5.60
N ALA A 367 0.08 22.94 6.53
CA ALA A 367 0.12 21.49 6.74
C ALA A 367 -0.08 20.68 5.45
N LYS A 368 -0.96 21.13 4.55
CA LYS A 368 -1.17 20.48 3.24
C LYS A 368 0.09 20.31 2.40
N VAL A 369 1.09 21.16 2.58
CA VAL A 369 2.34 21.12 1.79
C VAL A 369 3.25 20.01 2.29
N TRP A 370 3.45 19.90 3.60
CA TRP A 370 4.41 18.96 4.20
C TRP A 370 3.77 17.66 4.71
N LEU A 371 2.44 17.60 4.81
CA LEU A 371 1.71 16.34 5.02
C LEU A 371 1.24 15.68 3.70
N GLY A 372 1.15 16.44 2.60
CA GLY A 372 0.65 15.92 1.32
C GLY A 372 -0.85 15.63 1.29
N SER A 373 -1.62 16.17 2.26
CA SER A 373 -3.06 15.93 2.47
C SER A 373 -3.96 16.95 1.77
#